data_57ab7dd87bbf07cec10df75fd5efb301
#
_entry.id   57ab7dd87bbf07cec10df75fd5efb301
#
_cell.length_a   1.000
_cell.length_b   1.000
_cell.length_c   1.000
_cell.angle_alpha   90.00
_cell.angle_beta   90.00
_cell.angle_gamma   90.00
#
_symmetry.space_group_name_H-M   'P 1'
#
loop_
_entity.id
_entity.type
_entity.pdbx_description
1 polymer ?
#
loop_
_entity_poly.entity_id
_entity_poly.type
_entity_poly.pdbx_seq_one_letter_code
_entity_poly.pdbx_strand_id
1 'polypeptide(L)'
;MPSISRCLILSLLGLWALPACLALPPEQDGETTLEAPAPEPLHAAQALNGESATTSCLARPLLTALGKSRVLVGGKMSDDIAAQAPFDVRYIYLAGGLFDSAEPCGSCLSCSAQARSCSHASGGCAWWGCWQWDQQAPGQYLRDFLQAAAVRRQIPMITYYELLHTSGVVDGTAEVLRVVDVSLMRRYFNDWRFVLKQIGSTTALLHLEPDFWAYAQFLALDPRLLPAAVASANPTDCGHLPNSVAGMGRCLISMARKYAPNAKVGLHASAWATKLDAHLNTNPLLDVTVEARKVADFLSLCGAAEGDFIAVEASDRDAQWYEVTTGTHRWWDPSNFNYPSFRQAFSWSKALSERLGKPHLWWQLPVGNMSMPGTWERWRDNRLDYFFDHPDQVAAAHGFGMVFGAGMEGQTNPSTDGGHFLRRSKAYFSGGGQPSCPSGLSEAR
;
A
#
# COMPACT_ATOMS: atom_id res chain seq x y z
N MET A 1 33.22 34.11 9.05
CA MET A 1 33.25 35.17 8.02
C MET A 1 34.03 34.61 6.83
N PRO A 2 33.61 34.57 5.64
CA PRO A 2 32.67 35.37 4.84
C PRO A 2 31.58 34.52 4.21
N SER A 3 30.65 34.93 3.48
CA SER A 3 29.94 36.09 2.98
C SER A 3 28.73 35.55 2.19
N ILE A 4 27.62 36.15 2.42
CA ILE A 4 26.30 35.83 1.81
C ILE A 4 26.28 36.45 0.42
N SER A 5 25.93 35.68 -0.61
CA SER A 5 25.56 36.21 -1.92
C SER A 5 24.05 36.03 -2.14
N ARG A 6 23.37 37.18 -2.16
CA ARG A 6 21.97 37.32 -2.57
C ARG A 6 21.90 37.41 -4.09
N CYS A 7 21.11 36.60 -4.74
CA CYS A 7 20.68 36.84 -6.12
C CYS A 7 19.30 37.49 -6.13
N LEU A 8 19.25 38.70 -6.68
CA LEU A 8 18.02 39.44 -7.01
C LEU A 8 17.36 38.81 -8.24
N ILE A 9 16.05 38.61 -8.14
CA ILE A 9 15.21 38.34 -9.31
C ILE A 9 14.60 39.65 -9.76
N LEU A 10 14.92 40.06 -10.99
CA LEU A 10 14.27 41.17 -11.69
C LEU A 10 12.96 40.66 -12.33
N SER A 11 11.87 41.34 -11.97
CA SER A 11 10.58 41.23 -12.64
C SER A 11 10.57 42.09 -13.90
N LEU A 12 10.24 41.52 -15.04
CA LEU A 12 9.93 42.26 -16.28
C LEU A 12 8.45 42.09 -16.58
N LEU A 13 7.73 43.21 -16.48
CA LEU A 13 6.37 43.42 -16.97
C LEU A 13 6.38 43.47 -18.51
N GLY A 14 5.51 42.67 -19.11
CA GLY A 14 5.18 42.76 -20.53
C GLY A 14 3.67 42.71 -20.74
N LEU A 15 3.04 43.88 -20.91
CA LEU A 15 1.70 44.03 -21.47
C LEU A 15 1.69 43.59 -22.95
N TRP A 16 0.65 42.84 -23.37
CA TRP A 16 0.08 42.95 -24.74
C TRP A 16 -1.31 42.32 -24.80
N ALA A 17 -2.30 43.18 -25.01
CA ALA A 17 -3.42 43.18 -25.95
C ALA A 17 -4.39 41.96 -26.02
N LEU A 18 -5.64 42.25 -25.71
CA LEU A 18 -6.86 41.53 -26.07
C LEU A 18 -7.15 41.59 -27.57
N PRO A 19 -7.75 40.59 -28.18
CA PRO A 19 -8.59 40.79 -29.36
C PRO A 19 -10.09 40.47 -29.09
N ALA A 20 -10.84 41.45 -29.45
CA ALA A 20 -12.18 41.57 -30.01
C ALA A 20 -13.14 40.38 -29.97
N CYS A 21 -14.33 40.66 -29.41
CA CYS A 21 -15.58 39.94 -29.60
C CYS A 21 -15.98 39.90 -31.09
N LEU A 22 -16.23 38.70 -31.63
CA LEU A 22 -16.98 38.48 -32.88
C LEU A 22 -18.40 38.15 -32.47
N ALA A 23 -19.35 38.96 -32.91
CA ALA A 23 -20.78 38.74 -32.79
C ALA A 23 -21.26 37.65 -33.76
N LEU A 24 -22.07 36.72 -33.30
CA LEU A 24 -22.80 35.75 -34.09
C LEU A 24 -24.11 36.34 -34.61
N PRO A 25 -24.56 35.99 -35.84
CA PRO A 25 -25.84 36.43 -36.38
C PRO A 25 -27.03 35.71 -35.78
N PRO A 26 -28.25 36.24 -35.86
CA PRO A 26 -29.44 35.70 -35.22
C PRO A 26 -29.95 34.40 -35.93
N GLU A 27 -30.30 33.41 -35.11
CA GLU A 27 -30.98 32.18 -35.53
C GLU A 27 -32.40 32.47 -35.99
N GLN A 28 -32.77 31.87 -37.10
CA GLN A 28 -34.14 31.81 -37.60
C GLN A 28 -34.88 30.65 -36.94
N ASP A 29 -36.04 30.96 -36.37
CA ASP A 29 -37.01 30.01 -35.81
C ASP A 29 -37.53 29.07 -36.92
N GLY A 30 -37.24 27.78 -36.75
CA GLY A 30 -37.83 26.70 -37.52
C GLY A 30 -38.38 25.66 -36.54
N GLU A 31 -39.64 25.81 -36.14
CA GLU A 31 -40.39 24.88 -35.31
C GLU A 31 -40.65 23.59 -36.07
N THR A 32 -39.97 22.51 -35.73
CA THR A 32 -40.33 21.16 -36.10
C THR A 32 -40.45 20.33 -34.83
N THR A 33 -41.70 20.13 -34.41
CA THR A 33 -42.06 19.21 -33.33
C THR A 33 -41.76 17.78 -33.75
N LEU A 34 -40.67 17.22 -33.20
CA LEU A 34 -40.45 15.78 -33.16
C LEU A 34 -40.94 15.26 -31.80
N GLU A 35 -42.04 14.54 -31.84
CA GLU A 35 -42.61 13.81 -30.70
C GLU A 35 -41.60 12.78 -30.19
N ALA A 36 -41.11 12.95 -28.97
CA ALA A 36 -40.25 11.98 -28.32
C ALA A 36 -41.09 10.76 -27.89
N PRO A 37 -40.60 9.52 -28.12
CA PRO A 37 -41.29 8.34 -27.62
C PRO A 37 -41.33 8.33 -26.09
N ALA A 38 -42.47 7.98 -25.52
CA ALA A 38 -42.68 7.85 -24.10
C ALA A 38 -41.66 6.90 -23.46
N PRO A 39 -41.13 7.21 -22.28
CA PRO A 39 -40.23 6.31 -21.57
C PRO A 39 -41.01 5.05 -21.16
N GLU A 40 -40.47 3.89 -21.49
CA GLU A 40 -40.96 2.62 -21.00
C GLU A 40 -40.88 2.61 -19.47
N PRO A 41 -41.85 2.01 -18.76
CA PRO A 41 -41.82 1.95 -17.30
C PRO A 41 -40.63 1.10 -16.85
N LEU A 42 -39.72 1.73 -16.13
CA LEU A 42 -38.68 1.05 -15.35
C LEU A 42 -39.33 -0.03 -14.50
N HIS A 43 -39.01 -1.28 -14.79
CA HIS A 43 -39.42 -2.41 -13.97
C HIS A 43 -39.11 -2.11 -12.52
N ALA A 44 -40.14 -2.25 -11.69
CA ALA A 44 -40.10 -2.05 -10.26
C ALA A 44 -38.85 -2.71 -9.66
N ALA A 45 -38.06 -1.91 -8.95
CA ALA A 45 -37.01 -2.40 -8.09
C ALA A 45 -37.61 -3.49 -7.19
N GLN A 46 -37.17 -4.73 -7.36
CA GLN A 46 -37.43 -5.75 -6.37
C GLN A 46 -36.92 -5.24 -5.04
N ALA A 47 -37.84 -5.05 -4.11
CA ALA A 47 -37.53 -4.78 -2.73
C ALA A 47 -36.58 -5.88 -2.27
N LEU A 48 -35.32 -5.53 -2.04
CA LEU A 48 -34.37 -6.36 -1.34
C LEU A 48 -34.97 -6.61 0.04
N ASN A 49 -35.56 -7.78 0.19
CA ASN A 49 -35.93 -8.30 1.49
C ASN A 49 -34.69 -8.18 2.37
N GLY A 50 -34.81 -7.50 3.50
CA GLY A 50 -33.75 -7.34 4.47
C GLY A 50 -33.31 -8.69 5.04
N GLU A 51 -32.47 -9.41 4.29
CA GLU A 51 -31.62 -10.41 4.87
C GLU A 51 -30.66 -9.66 5.78
N SER A 52 -30.87 -9.88 7.08
CA SER A 52 -29.88 -9.57 8.10
C SER A 52 -28.54 -10.09 7.60
N ALA A 53 -27.69 -9.23 7.07
CA ALA A 53 -26.35 -9.59 6.62
C ALA A 53 -25.66 -10.21 7.81
N THR A 54 -25.58 -11.53 7.84
CA THR A 54 -24.74 -12.26 8.77
C THR A 54 -23.32 -11.80 8.47
N THR A 55 -22.81 -10.93 9.33
CA THR A 55 -21.49 -10.33 9.16
C THR A 55 -20.47 -11.45 9.19
N SER A 56 -20.06 -11.92 8.04
CA SER A 56 -19.09 -13.01 7.93
C SER A 56 -17.72 -12.51 8.37
N CYS A 57 -16.97 -13.35 9.05
CA CYS A 57 -15.60 -13.04 9.45
C CYS A 57 -14.64 -13.19 8.24
N LEU A 58 -14.39 -12.12 7.51
CA LEU A 58 -13.54 -12.12 6.31
C LEU A 58 -12.09 -12.57 6.58
N ALA A 59 -11.58 -12.33 7.80
CA ALA A 59 -10.21 -12.68 8.17
C ALA A 59 -9.99 -14.20 8.39
N ARG A 60 -11.02 -14.93 8.80
CA ARG A 60 -10.88 -16.34 9.21
C ARG A 60 -10.32 -17.26 8.12
N PRO A 61 -10.82 -17.26 6.87
CA PRO A 61 -10.30 -18.15 5.84
C PRO A 61 -8.81 -17.95 5.59
N LEU A 62 -8.38 -16.68 5.52
CA LEU A 62 -6.97 -16.34 5.31
C LEU A 62 -6.12 -16.78 6.50
N LEU A 63 -6.52 -16.47 7.73
CA LEU A 63 -5.79 -16.85 8.93
C LEU A 63 -5.69 -18.36 9.08
N THR A 64 -6.76 -19.11 8.78
CA THR A 64 -6.73 -20.58 8.77
C THR A 64 -5.71 -21.09 7.76
N ALA A 65 -5.67 -20.54 6.55
CA ALA A 65 -4.68 -20.89 5.53
C ALA A 65 -3.23 -20.55 5.95
N LEU A 66 -3.05 -19.58 6.84
CA LEU A 66 -1.76 -19.20 7.44
C LEU A 66 -1.44 -19.99 8.73
N GLY A 67 -2.31 -20.92 9.15
CA GLY A 67 -2.15 -21.67 10.40
C GLY A 67 -2.32 -20.81 11.66
N LYS A 68 -3.14 -19.77 11.59
CA LYS A 68 -3.36 -18.78 12.66
C LYS A 68 -4.85 -18.63 12.97
N SER A 69 -5.17 -18.13 14.18
CA SER A 69 -6.56 -17.93 14.64
C SER A 69 -6.81 -16.57 15.29
N ARG A 70 -5.76 -15.76 15.45
CA ARG A 70 -5.82 -14.43 16.04
C ARG A 70 -5.33 -13.36 15.09
N VAL A 71 -5.60 -12.10 15.40
CA VAL A 71 -5.00 -10.93 14.73
C VAL A 71 -3.49 -11.05 14.83
N LEU A 72 -2.81 -11.01 13.68
CA LEU A 72 -1.37 -11.16 13.59
C LEU A 72 -0.66 -9.90 14.08
N VAL A 73 0.47 -10.08 14.74
CA VAL A 73 1.36 -8.98 15.13
C VAL A 73 2.75 -9.22 14.56
N GLY A 74 3.31 -8.17 13.96
CA GLY A 74 4.65 -8.24 13.40
C GLY A 74 5.20 -6.87 13.00
N GLY A 75 6.28 -6.87 12.22
CA GLY A 75 6.85 -5.60 11.77
C GLY A 75 8.14 -5.76 10.97
N LYS A 76 8.68 -4.59 10.58
CA LYS A 76 10.02 -4.44 10.01
C LYS A 76 11.02 -4.29 11.14
N MET A 77 11.80 -5.31 11.38
CA MET A 77 12.71 -5.37 12.52
C MET A 77 13.97 -6.17 12.21
N SER A 78 15.03 -5.94 13.00
CA SER A 78 16.25 -6.74 12.96
C SER A 78 16.01 -8.17 13.43
N ASP A 79 16.96 -9.07 13.13
CA ASP A 79 16.92 -10.45 13.60
C ASP A 79 16.91 -10.57 15.11
N ASP A 80 17.65 -9.69 15.80
CA ASP A 80 17.74 -9.66 17.25
C ASP A 80 16.40 -9.31 17.92
N ILE A 81 15.67 -8.36 17.37
CA ILE A 81 14.33 -8.01 17.86
C ILE A 81 13.35 -9.12 17.54
N ALA A 82 13.40 -9.63 16.30
CA ALA A 82 12.54 -10.70 15.84
C ALA A 82 12.65 -11.99 16.66
N ALA A 83 13.82 -12.22 17.28
CA ALA A 83 14.06 -13.38 18.15
C ALA A 83 13.49 -13.23 19.58
N GLN A 84 13.13 -12.02 20.00
CA GLN A 84 12.77 -11.74 21.40
C GLN A 84 11.29 -11.90 21.74
N ALA A 85 10.42 -12.05 20.72
CA ALA A 85 9.00 -12.32 20.93
C ALA A 85 8.47 -13.24 19.80
N PRO A 86 7.35 -13.97 20.02
CA PRO A 86 6.80 -14.86 19.02
C PRO A 86 5.97 -14.09 17.97
N PHE A 87 6.62 -13.13 17.29
CA PHE A 87 6.00 -12.37 16.22
C PHE A 87 5.45 -13.27 15.13
N ASP A 88 4.26 -12.96 14.65
CA ASP A 88 3.60 -13.73 13.59
C ASP A 88 4.13 -13.38 12.20
N VAL A 89 4.44 -12.10 11.96
CA VAL A 89 4.85 -11.58 10.65
C VAL A 89 6.15 -10.78 10.79
N ARG A 90 7.01 -10.94 9.82
CA ARG A 90 8.16 -10.05 9.60
C ARG A 90 8.16 -9.56 8.18
N TYR A 91 8.40 -8.26 7.94
CA TYR A 91 8.40 -7.74 6.58
C TYR A 91 9.67 -7.00 6.19
N ILE A 92 9.94 -7.06 4.89
CA ILE A 92 10.97 -6.28 4.20
C ILE A 92 10.36 -5.57 3.00
N TYR A 93 11.07 -4.56 2.53
CA TYR A 93 10.84 -3.98 1.21
C TYR A 93 11.77 -4.63 0.19
N LEU A 94 11.25 -4.86 -0.99
CA LEU A 94 12.03 -4.91 -2.20
C LEU A 94 11.70 -3.62 -2.97
N ALA A 95 12.62 -2.69 -2.93
CA ALA A 95 12.46 -1.32 -3.40
C ALA A 95 13.83 -0.82 -3.85
N GLY A 96 14.23 -1.19 -5.03
CA GLY A 96 15.54 -0.86 -5.60
C GLY A 96 15.45 -0.68 -7.10
N GLY A 97 16.57 -0.81 -7.79
CA GLY A 97 16.59 -0.82 -9.25
C GLY A 97 16.14 -2.16 -9.81
N LEU A 98 15.68 -2.19 -11.05
CA LEU A 98 15.40 -3.43 -11.78
C LEU A 98 16.70 -4.01 -12.36
N PHE A 99 16.74 -5.34 -12.47
CA PHE A 99 17.83 -6.02 -13.14
C PHE A 99 18.08 -5.46 -14.54
N ASP A 100 19.32 -5.10 -14.81
CA ASP A 100 19.81 -4.76 -16.13
C ASP A 100 20.81 -5.82 -16.59
N SER A 101 20.54 -6.48 -17.70
CA SER A 101 21.42 -7.50 -18.26
C SER A 101 22.78 -6.93 -18.72
N ALA A 102 22.86 -5.62 -18.95
CA ALA A 102 24.12 -4.93 -19.26
C ALA A 102 25.01 -4.71 -18.02
N GLU A 103 24.40 -4.71 -16.83
CA GLU A 103 25.05 -4.48 -15.53
C GLU A 103 24.80 -5.69 -14.61
N PRO A 104 25.43 -6.86 -14.87
CA PRO A 104 25.21 -8.03 -14.03
C PRO A 104 25.77 -7.84 -12.63
N CYS A 105 25.24 -8.57 -11.66
CA CYS A 105 25.67 -8.49 -10.25
C CYS A 105 27.20 -8.59 -10.07
N GLY A 106 27.90 -9.36 -10.89
CA GLY A 106 29.35 -9.50 -10.83
C GLY A 106 30.16 -8.23 -11.08
N SER A 107 29.55 -7.20 -11.66
CA SER A 107 30.16 -5.87 -11.82
C SER A 107 29.79 -4.89 -10.69
N CYS A 108 28.89 -5.26 -9.78
CA CYS A 108 28.48 -4.44 -8.67
C CYS A 108 29.54 -4.44 -7.56
N LEU A 109 29.78 -3.28 -6.96
CA LEU A 109 30.73 -3.09 -5.87
C LEU A 109 29.98 -2.74 -4.60
N SER A 110 30.58 -3.03 -3.43
CA SER A 110 30.06 -2.61 -2.13
C SER A 110 28.55 -2.89 -1.93
N CYS A 111 28.10 -4.04 -2.37
CA CYS A 111 26.72 -4.46 -2.17
C CYS A 111 26.46 -4.67 -0.67
N SER A 112 25.35 -4.12 -0.18
CA SER A 112 24.97 -4.16 1.23
C SER A 112 23.47 -4.38 1.39
N ALA A 113 23.12 -5.44 2.10
CA ALA A 113 21.74 -5.68 2.51
C ALA A 113 21.24 -4.62 3.48
N GLN A 114 22.11 -4.08 4.33
CA GLN A 114 21.76 -3.03 5.29
C GLN A 114 21.49 -1.71 4.60
N ALA A 115 22.35 -1.32 3.65
CA ALA A 115 22.15 -0.13 2.83
C ALA A 115 21.12 -0.33 1.71
N ARG A 116 20.72 -1.56 1.43
CA ARG A 116 19.81 -1.94 0.33
C ARG A 116 20.24 -1.35 -1.00
N SER A 117 21.54 -1.42 -1.28
CA SER A 117 22.12 -0.86 -2.49
C SER A 117 23.43 -1.55 -2.82
N CYS A 118 23.79 -1.48 -4.09
CA CYS A 118 25.13 -1.75 -4.57
C CYS A 118 25.66 -0.50 -5.24
N SER A 119 26.96 -0.28 -5.22
CA SER A 119 27.61 0.76 -6.00
C SER A 119 28.18 0.21 -7.29
N HIS A 120 28.18 1.03 -8.33
CA HIS A 120 28.87 0.79 -9.59
C HIS A 120 29.37 2.11 -10.16
N ALA A 121 30.47 2.10 -10.87
CA ALA A 121 31.03 3.32 -11.45
C ALA A 121 30.07 4.04 -12.41
N SER A 122 29.17 3.32 -13.07
CA SER A 122 28.11 3.86 -13.94
C SER A 122 26.74 4.05 -13.26
N GLY A 123 26.60 3.68 -11.99
CA GLY A 123 25.34 3.82 -11.24
C GLY A 123 24.31 2.71 -11.45
N GLY A 124 24.65 1.59 -12.11
CA GLY A 124 23.70 0.56 -12.54
C GLY A 124 23.27 -0.51 -11.53
N CYS A 125 23.85 -0.56 -10.33
CA CYS A 125 23.74 -1.70 -9.43
C CYS A 125 22.78 -1.53 -8.24
N ALA A 126 21.68 -0.85 -8.40
CA ALA A 126 20.69 -0.70 -7.32
C ALA A 126 19.71 -1.89 -7.21
N TRP A 127 19.80 -2.89 -8.09
CA TRP A 127 18.91 -4.03 -8.08
C TRP A 127 19.01 -4.85 -6.79
N TRP A 128 17.87 -5.09 -6.14
CA TRP A 128 17.80 -5.84 -4.89
C TRP A 128 18.37 -7.27 -5.00
N GLY A 129 18.27 -7.87 -6.17
CA GLY A 129 18.80 -9.21 -6.41
C GLY A 129 20.33 -9.31 -6.34
N CYS A 130 21.04 -8.16 -6.44
CA CYS A 130 22.47 -8.08 -6.27
C CYS A 130 22.92 -7.76 -4.83
N TRP A 131 22.03 -7.43 -3.92
CA TRP A 131 22.42 -7.21 -2.54
C TRP A 131 23.00 -8.49 -1.94
N GLN A 132 24.09 -8.39 -1.25
CA GLN A 132 24.86 -9.53 -0.72
C GLN A 132 25.42 -10.47 -1.81
N TRP A 133 25.75 -9.93 -3.01
CA TRP A 133 26.19 -10.71 -4.15
C TRP A 133 27.59 -11.30 -4.03
N ASP A 134 28.49 -10.66 -3.26
CA ASP A 134 29.95 -10.83 -3.30
C ASP A 134 30.44 -12.27 -3.42
N GLN A 135 29.72 -13.21 -2.84
CA GLN A 135 30.06 -14.63 -2.88
C GLN A 135 28.82 -15.53 -2.99
N GLN A 136 27.70 -14.96 -3.39
CA GLN A 136 26.41 -15.65 -3.37
C GLN A 136 25.63 -15.37 -4.65
N ALA A 137 24.76 -16.32 -5.02
CA ALA A 137 23.91 -16.18 -6.19
C ALA A 137 22.92 -15.02 -6.06
N PRO A 138 22.55 -14.33 -7.16
CA PRO A 138 21.53 -13.30 -7.15
C PRO A 138 20.25 -13.72 -6.43
N GLY A 139 19.65 -12.79 -5.66
CA GLY A 139 18.45 -13.05 -4.84
C GLY A 139 18.72 -13.58 -3.43
N GLN A 140 19.98 -13.72 -3.02
CA GLN A 140 20.33 -14.23 -1.69
C GLN A 140 19.73 -13.41 -0.56
N TYR A 141 19.63 -12.09 -0.69
CA TYR A 141 18.99 -11.22 0.27
C TYR A 141 17.56 -11.69 0.63
N LEU A 142 16.77 -12.06 -0.38
CA LEU A 142 15.41 -12.57 -0.15
C LEU A 142 15.44 -13.98 0.44
N ARG A 143 16.32 -14.88 -0.06
CA ARG A 143 16.43 -16.24 0.49
C ARG A 143 16.83 -16.25 1.97
N ASP A 144 17.78 -15.41 2.37
CA ASP A 144 18.20 -15.27 3.77
C ASP A 144 17.07 -14.78 4.65
N PHE A 145 16.28 -13.82 4.16
CA PHE A 145 15.10 -13.33 4.87
C PHE A 145 14.04 -14.43 5.03
N LEU A 146 13.73 -15.18 3.97
CA LEU A 146 12.78 -16.30 4.02
C LEU A 146 13.24 -17.36 5.01
N GLN A 147 14.52 -17.72 5.00
CA GLN A 147 15.11 -18.67 5.93
C GLN A 147 15.07 -18.17 7.38
N ALA A 148 15.43 -16.91 7.62
CA ALA A 148 15.39 -16.32 8.95
C ALA A 148 13.96 -16.29 9.53
N ALA A 149 12.97 -16.00 8.70
CA ALA A 149 11.57 -16.06 9.10
C ALA A 149 11.13 -17.52 9.41
N ALA A 150 11.50 -18.47 8.56
CA ALA A 150 11.15 -19.89 8.74
C ALA A 150 11.71 -20.46 10.06
N VAL A 151 12.98 -20.17 10.38
CA VAL A 151 13.62 -20.61 11.64
C VAL A 151 12.83 -20.12 12.87
N ARG A 152 12.22 -18.94 12.77
CA ARG A 152 11.43 -18.33 13.84
C ARG A 152 9.93 -18.62 13.76
N ARG A 153 9.50 -19.42 12.79
CA ARG A 153 8.08 -19.70 12.49
C ARG A 153 7.26 -18.44 12.26
N GLN A 154 7.90 -17.41 11.68
CA GLN A 154 7.27 -16.18 11.25
C GLN A 154 6.81 -16.29 9.82
N ILE A 155 5.74 -15.60 9.45
CA ILE A 155 5.29 -15.46 8.08
C ILE A 155 6.10 -14.31 7.46
N PRO A 156 6.94 -14.59 6.45
CA PRO A 156 7.63 -13.53 5.73
C PRO A 156 6.62 -12.72 4.92
N MET A 157 6.73 -11.39 4.99
CA MET A 157 5.98 -10.48 4.15
C MET A 157 6.94 -9.66 3.30
N ILE A 158 6.66 -9.60 2.01
CA ILE A 158 7.45 -8.86 1.04
C ILE A 158 6.59 -7.69 0.52
N THR A 159 6.99 -6.47 0.83
CA THR A 159 6.46 -5.27 0.20
C THR A 159 7.26 -5.02 -1.06
N TYR A 160 6.66 -5.33 -2.22
CA TYR A 160 7.22 -5.11 -3.53
C TYR A 160 6.86 -3.70 -4.00
N TYR A 161 7.84 -2.80 -4.00
CA TYR A 161 7.67 -1.37 -4.25
C TYR A 161 8.75 -0.90 -5.24
N GLU A 162 8.63 -1.35 -6.49
CA GLU A 162 9.67 -1.18 -7.49
C GLU A 162 9.36 -0.10 -8.53
N LEU A 163 8.10 0.21 -8.78
CA LEU A 163 7.74 1.17 -9.84
C LEU A 163 8.27 2.56 -9.55
N LEU A 164 8.09 3.08 -8.35
CA LEU A 164 8.63 4.38 -7.97
C LEU A 164 10.14 4.44 -8.19
N HIS A 165 10.87 3.44 -7.70
CA HIS A 165 12.33 3.42 -7.71
C HIS A 165 12.96 3.18 -9.07
N THR A 166 12.19 2.67 -10.04
CA THR A 166 12.68 2.28 -11.36
C THR A 166 12.12 3.13 -12.49
N SER A 167 11.07 3.90 -12.23
CA SER A 167 10.41 4.74 -13.21
C SER A 167 11.26 5.94 -13.66
N GLY A 168 12.24 6.35 -12.84
CA GLY A 168 13.09 7.51 -13.09
C GLY A 168 12.38 8.85 -12.91
N VAL A 169 11.25 8.87 -12.20
CA VAL A 169 10.48 10.06 -11.87
C VAL A 169 10.32 10.18 -10.36
N VAL A 170 9.88 11.34 -9.90
CA VAL A 170 9.53 11.55 -8.50
C VAL A 170 8.21 10.88 -8.17
N ASP A 171 8.02 10.56 -6.91
CA ASP A 171 6.78 10.02 -6.35
C ASP A 171 5.56 10.85 -6.77
N GLY A 172 4.53 10.16 -7.26
CA GLY A 172 3.30 10.81 -7.72
C GLY A 172 2.71 10.21 -9.00
N THR A 173 1.76 10.91 -9.60
CA THR A 173 1.10 10.48 -10.84
C THR A 173 2.05 10.27 -12.03
N ALA A 174 3.25 10.86 -11.98
CA ALA A 174 4.26 10.69 -13.02
C ALA A 174 4.72 9.23 -13.17
N GLU A 175 4.80 8.45 -12.08
CA GLU A 175 5.16 7.03 -12.15
C GLU A 175 4.10 6.19 -12.88
N VAL A 176 2.82 6.54 -12.72
CA VAL A 176 1.72 5.87 -13.42
C VAL A 176 1.83 6.08 -14.94
N LEU A 177 2.31 7.24 -15.37
CA LEU A 177 2.51 7.52 -16.79
C LEU A 177 3.70 6.75 -17.39
N ARG A 178 4.61 6.24 -16.55
CA ARG A 178 5.76 5.45 -17.00
C ARG A 178 5.41 4.00 -17.35
N VAL A 179 4.32 3.44 -16.82
CA VAL A 179 3.96 2.03 -17.05
C VAL A 179 3.51 1.73 -18.50
N VAL A 180 3.44 2.72 -19.37
CA VAL A 180 3.23 2.53 -20.82
C VAL A 180 4.51 2.10 -21.54
N ASP A 181 5.68 2.29 -20.91
CA ASP A 181 6.98 1.91 -21.48
C ASP A 181 7.13 0.38 -21.47
N VAL A 182 7.08 -0.21 -22.63
CA VAL A 182 7.19 -1.67 -22.81
C VAL A 182 8.53 -2.22 -22.30
N SER A 183 9.62 -1.47 -22.44
CA SER A 183 10.94 -1.90 -21.98
C SER A 183 11.03 -1.91 -20.46
N LEU A 184 10.56 -0.84 -19.81
CA LEU A 184 10.47 -0.76 -18.36
C LEU A 184 9.60 -1.90 -17.81
N MET A 185 8.38 -2.05 -18.33
CA MET A 185 7.43 -3.04 -17.82
C MET A 185 7.89 -4.49 -18.10
N ARG A 186 8.63 -4.74 -19.18
CA ARG A 186 9.26 -6.06 -19.40
C ARG A 186 10.25 -6.39 -18.31
N ARG A 187 11.12 -5.45 -17.95
CA ARG A 187 12.07 -5.61 -16.85
C ARG A 187 11.36 -5.80 -15.53
N TYR A 188 10.34 -5.00 -15.25
CA TYR A 188 9.50 -5.07 -14.06
C TYR A 188 8.82 -6.45 -13.88
N PHE A 189 8.16 -6.98 -14.91
CA PHE A 189 7.55 -8.30 -14.84
C PHE A 189 8.59 -9.44 -14.78
N ASN A 190 9.77 -9.27 -15.36
CA ASN A 190 10.86 -10.22 -15.23
C ASN A 190 11.39 -10.25 -13.79
N ASP A 191 11.55 -9.09 -13.16
CA ASP A 191 11.94 -8.98 -11.76
C ASP A 191 10.88 -9.59 -10.85
N TRP A 192 9.60 -9.25 -11.03
CA TRP A 192 8.52 -9.88 -10.28
C TRP A 192 8.53 -11.41 -10.40
N ARG A 193 8.72 -11.93 -11.59
CA ARG A 193 8.87 -13.38 -11.82
C ARG A 193 10.05 -13.96 -11.07
N PHE A 194 11.15 -13.22 -11.02
CA PHE A 194 12.34 -13.63 -10.29
C PHE A 194 12.07 -13.68 -8.77
N VAL A 195 11.45 -12.66 -8.19
CA VAL A 195 11.00 -12.66 -6.79
C VAL A 195 10.14 -13.89 -6.48
N LEU A 196 9.11 -14.11 -7.27
CA LEU A 196 8.16 -15.21 -7.07
C LEU A 196 8.86 -16.58 -7.13
N LYS A 197 9.84 -16.75 -8.01
CA LYS A 197 10.62 -17.98 -8.08
C LYS A 197 11.54 -18.19 -6.87
N GLN A 198 12.03 -17.11 -6.24
CA GLN A 198 12.79 -17.23 -4.98
C GLN A 198 11.86 -17.65 -3.84
N ILE A 199 10.62 -17.18 -3.81
CA ILE A 199 9.60 -17.54 -2.82
C ILE A 199 9.15 -19.00 -3.02
N GLY A 200 8.89 -19.41 -4.25
CA GLY A 200 8.50 -20.78 -4.60
C GLY A 200 7.28 -21.26 -3.80
N SER A 201 7.42 -22.36 -3.08
CA SER A 201 6.37 -22.95 -2.26
C SER A 201 6.27 -22.37 -0.84
N THR A 202 7.05 -21.37 -0.49
CA THR A 202 7.02 -20.74 0.83
C THR A 202 5.69 -20.02 1.06
N THR A 203 5.07 -20.24 2.21
CA THR A 203 3.93 -19.43 2.65
C THR A 203 4.43 -18.01 3.01
N ALA A 204 4.00 -17.01 2.28
CA ALA A 204 4.41 -15.64 2.43
C ALA A 204 3.23 -14.68 2.20
N LEU A 205 3.32 -13.45 2.68
CA LEU A 205 2.43 -12.35 2.31
C LEU A 205 3.15 -11.48 1.26
N LEU A 206 2.47 -11.19 0.16
CA LEU A 206 2.97 -10.35 -0.93
C LEU A 206 2.11 -9.09 -1.00
N HIS A 207 2.71 -7.97 -0.68
CA HIS A 207 2.10 -6.65 -0.70
C HIS A 207 2.63 -5.88 -1.91
N LEU A 208 1.72 -5.41 -2.77
CA LEU A 208 2.06 -4.92 -4.10
C LEU A 208 1.89 -3.41 -4.23
N GLU A 209 2.98 -2.76 -4.59
CA GLU A 209 3.08 -1.36 -5.05
C GLU A 209 2.30 -0.39 -4.16
N PRO A 210 2.79 -0.07 -2.96
CA PRO A 210 2.27 1.05 -2.18
C PRO A 210 2.20 2.32 -3.03
N ASP A 211 1.19 3.18 -2.76
CA ASP A 211 0.95 4.48 -3.40
C ASP A 211 0.53 4.45 -4.87
N PHE A 212 1.11 3.60 -5.70
CA PHE A 212 0.84 3.52 -7.14
C PHE A 212 -0.66 3.50 -7.48
N TRP A 213 -1.44 2.68 -6.78
CA TRP A 213 -2.88 2.52 -7.07
C TRP A 213 -3.66 3.79 -6.78
N ALA A 214 -3.27 4.53 -5.75
CA ALA A 214 -3.89 5.82 -5.40
C ALA A 214 -3.56 6.88 -6.45
N TYR A 215 -2.31 6.98 -6.89
CA TYR A 215 -1.94 7.88 -7.97
C TYR A 215 -2.61 7.52 -9.29
N ALA A 216 -2.81 6.23 -9.57
CA ALA A 216 -3.59 5.78 -10.72
C ALA A 216 -5.06 6.23 -10.59
N GLN A 217 -5.67 6.09 -9.41
CA GLN A 217 -7.04 6.57 -9.17
C GLN A 217 -7.16 8.10 -9.27
N PHE A 218 -6.10 8.87 -8.99
CA PHE A 218 -6.07 10.32 -9.24
C PHE A 218 -6.21 10.69 -10.72
N LEU A 219 -5.63 9.87 -11.59
CA LEU A 219 -5.66 10.11 -13.04
C LEU A 219 -6.98 9.68 -13.67
N ALA A 220 -7.57 8.58 -13.23
CA ALA A 220 -8.86 8.12 -13.71
C ALA A 220 -9.57 7.26 -12.68
N LEU A 221 -10.89 7.39 -12.57
CA LEU A 221 -11.73 6.57 -11.68
C LEU A 221 -11.89 5.13 -12.19
N ASP A 222 -11.62 4.88 -13.47
CA ASP A 222 -11.65 3.55 -14.08
C ASP A 222 -10.23 3.18 -14.55
N PRO A 223 -9.55 2.22 -13.88
CA PRO A 223 -8.19 1.81 -14.23
C PRO A 223 -8.08 1.10 -15.58
N ARG A 224 -9.19 0.71 -16.20
CA ARG A 224 -9.22 0.13 -17.55
C ARG A 224 -8.92 1.17 -18.61
N LEU A 225 -9.15 2.46 -18.30
CA LEU A 225 -8.88 3.59 -19.19
C LEU A 225 -7.44 4.10 -19.09
N LEU A 226 -6.67 3.66 -18.07
CA LEU A 226 -5.29 4.01 -17.90
C LEU A 226 -4.39 3.02 -18.63
N PRO A 227 -3.68 3.43 -19.68
CA PRO A 227 -2.83 2.52 -20.43
C PRO A 227 -1.61 2.06 -19.62
N ALA A 228 -1.26 0.77 -19.75
CA ALA A 228 -0.06 0.16 -19.19
C ALA A 228 0.41 -0.96 -20.12
N ALA A 229 1.71 -1.14 -20.28
CA ALA A 229 2.26 -2.20 -21.10
C ALA A 229 2.22 -3.54 -20.33
N VAL A 230 1.16 -4.32 -20.52
CA VAL A 230 0.94 -5.61 -19.83
C VAL A 230 1.16 -6.77 -20.80
N ALA A 231 0.18 -7.07 -21.67
CA ALA A 231 0.33 -8.12 -22.66
C ALA A 231 1.52 -7.87 -23.61
N SER A 232 1.75 -6.61 -23.98
CA SER A 232 2.86 -6.18 -24.82
C SER A 232 4.24 -6.37 -24.15
N ALA A 233 4.31 -6.24 -22.83
CA ALA A 233 5.57 -6.40 -22.07
C ALA A 233 5.77 -7.83 -21.56
N ASN A 234 4.70 -8.55 -21.22
CA ASN A 234 4.72 -9.90 -20.66
C ASN A 234 3.73 -10.85 -21.39
N PRO A 235 3.95 -11.15 -22.67
CA PRO A 235 3.04 -12.03 -23.41
C PRO A 235 3.01 -13.47 -22.87
N THR A 236 4.08 -13.92 -22.19
CA THR A 236 4.19 -15.28 -21.67
C THR A 236 3.23 -15.56 -20.50
N ASP A 237 3.06 -14.61 -19.60
CA ASP A 237 2.21 -14.80 -18.42
C ASP A 237 0.89 -14.04 -18.53
N CYS A 238 0.88 -12.90 -19.22
CA CYS A 238 -0.23 -11.95 -19.22
C CYS A 238 -0.73 -11.56 -20.61
N GLY A 239 -0.39 -12.34 -21.64
CA GLY A 239 -0.78 -12.07 -23.03
C GLY A 239 -2.30 -12.01 -23.28
N HIS A 240 -3.09 -12.56 -22.37
CA HIS A 240 -4.56 -12.55 -22.42
C HIS A 240 -5.20 -11.35 -21.68
N LEU A 241 -4.39 -10.55 -20.98
CA LEU A 241 -4.86 -9.40 -20.20
C LEU A 241 -4.75 -8.09 -21.00
N PRO A 242 -5.62 -7.11 -20.74
CA PRO A 242 -5.54 -5.83 -21.42
C PRO A 242 -4.29 -5.03 -21.05
N ASN A 243 -3.80 -4.22 -21.99
CA ASN A 243 -2.73 -3.24 -21.75
C ASN A 243 -3.26 -2.03 -20.99
N SER A 244 -3.60 -2.21 -19.72
CA SER A 244 -4.12 -1.19 -18.81
C SER A 244 -3.67 -1.42 -17.38
N VAL A 245 -3.80 -0.41 -16.52
CA VAL A 245 -3.53 -0.51 -15.08
C VAL A 245 -4.37 -1.63 -14.44
N ALA A 246 -5.63 -1.79 -14.87
CA ALA A 246 -6.47 -2.92 -14.47
C ALA A 246 -5.86 -4.28 -14.85
N GLY A 247 -5.31 -4.40 -16.06
CA GLY A 247 -4.60 -5.59 -16.51
C GLY A 247 -3.32 -5.83 -15.73
N MET A 248 -2.60 -4.77 -15.36
CA MET A 248 -1.35 -4.87 -14.59
C MET A 248 -1.58 -5.51 -13.22
N GLY A 249 -2.56 -5.04 -12.43
CA GLY A 249 -2.85 -5.63 -11.13
C GLY A 249 -3.21 -7.11 -11.22
N ARG A 250 -4.06 -7.49 -12.18
CA ARG A 250 -4.41 -8.90 -12.45
C ARG A 250 -3.21 -9.73 -12.90
N CYS A 251 -2.34 -9.16 -13.71
CA CYS A 251 -1.10 -9.83 -14.14
C CYS A 251 -0.21 -10.18 -12.94
N LEU A 252 0.03 -9.22 -12.04
CA LEU A 252 0.84 -9.43 -10.84
C LEU A 252 0.27 -10.55 -9.96
N ILE A 253 -1.05 -10.55 -9.74
CA ILE A 253 -1.75 -11.55 -8.95
C ILE A 253 -1.67 -12.94 -9.62
N SER A 254 -1.94 -13.02 -10.92
CA SER A 254 -1.90 -14.28 -11.67
C SER A 254 -0.50 -14.88 -11.70
N MET A 255 0.53 -14.06 -11.84
CA MET A 255 1.93 -14.51 -11.75
C MET A 255 2.25 -15.05 -10.35
N ALA A 256 1.76 -14.41 -9.27
CA ALA A 256 1.93 -14.92 -7.92
C ALA A 256 1.29 -16.31 -7.76
N ARG A 257 0.07 -16.51 -8.26
CA ARG A 257 -0.58 -17.85 -8.26
C ARG A 257 0.23 -18.90 -9.01
N LYS A 258 0.86 -18.51 -10.12
CA LYS A 258 1.63 -19.43 -10.97
C LYS A 258 2.97 -19.84 -10.37
N TYR A 259 3.72 -18.90 -9.81
CA TYR A 259 5.12 -19.11 -9.43
C TYR A 259 5.33 -19.25 -7.92
N ALA A 260 4.41 -18.75 -7.09
CA ALA A 260 4.43 -18.83 -5.64
C ALA A 260 3.03 -19.24 -5.10
N PRO A 261 2.55 -20.45 -5.37
CA PRO A 261 1.15 -20.85 -5.16
C PRO A 261 0.69 -20.82 -3.69
N ASN A 262 1.61 -20.92 -2.74
CA ASN A 262 1.29 -20.88 -1.32
C ASN A 262 1.33 -19.43 -0.75
N ALA A 263 1.86 -18.48 -1.50
CA ALA A 263 1.89 -17.08 -1.09
C ALA A 263 0.48 -16.46 -1.17
N LYS A 264 0.21 -15.53 -0.25
CA LYS A 264 -1.01 -14.71 -0.19
C LYS A 264 -0.68 -13.34 -0.71
N VAL A 265 -1.43 -12.86 -1.69
CA VAL A 265 -1.14 -11.61 -2.41
C VAL A 265 -2.23 -10.58 -2.20
N GLY A 266 -1.83 -9.34 -1.96
CA GLY A 266 -2.73 -8.20 -1.78
C GLY A 266 -2.20 -6.92 -2.42
N LEU A 267 -3.11 -6.11 -2.94
CA LEU A 267 -2.83 -4.76 -3.40
C LEU A 267 -2.80 -3.80 -2.21
N HIS A 268 -2.24 -2.60 -2.41
CA HIS A 268 -2.29 -1.52 -1.44
C HIS A 268 -3.52 -0.64 -1.63
N ALA A 269 -4.10 -0.17 -0.52
CA ALA A 269 -5.20 0.77 -0.50
C ALA A 269 -4.85 1.99 0.35
N SER A 270 -4.77 3.16 -0.26
CA SER A 270 -4.48 4.42 0.42
C SER A 270 -5.77 5.19 0.73
N ALA A 271 -5.90 5.69 1.95
CA ALA A 271 -7.06 6.44 2.38
C ALA A 271 -7.20 7.81 1.69
N TRP A 272 -6.13 8.28 1.06
CA TRP A 272 -6.06 9.53 0.30
C TRP A 272 -6.34 9.36 -1.21
N ALA A 273 -6.59 8.14 -1.68
CA ALA A 273 -6.76 7.82 -3.11
C ALA A 273 -7.93 8.55 -3.79
N THR A 274 -8.88 9.05 -3.04
CA THR A 274 -10.01 9.87 -3.56
C THR A 274 -9.74 11.37 -3.52
N LYS A 275 -8.48 11.79 -3.25
CA LYS A 275 -8.06 13.18 -3.01
C LYS A 275 -8.65 13.79 -1.72
N LEU A 276 -9.36 13.00 -0.95
CA LEU A 276 -9.80 13.28 0.40
C LEU A 276 -9.12 12.25 1.31
N ASP A 277 -8.15 12.70 2.10
CA ASP A 277 -7.49 11.78 3.03
C ASP A 277 -8.44 11.41 4.16
N ALA A 278 -9.10 10.26 4.04
CA ALA A 278 -10.09 9.81 5.00
C ALA A 278 -9.50 9.57 6.40
N HIS A 279 -8.21 9.32 6.52
CA HIS A 279 -7.54 9.12 7.81
C HIS A 279 -7.14 10.42 8.50
N LEU A 280 -7.10 11.53 7.78
CA LEU A 280 -6.67 12.84 8.28
C LEU A 280 -7.73 13.93 8.15
N ASN A 281 -8.88 13.59 7.57
CA ASN A 281 -9.95 14.57 7.35
C ASN A 281 -10.58 15.00 8.65
N THR A 282 -10.70 16.31 8.83
CA THR A 282 -11.30 16.92 10.03
C THR A 282 -12.77 17.34 9.86
N ASN A 283 -13.34 17.14 8.67
CA ASN A 283 -14.75 17.45 8.42
C ASN A 283 -15.65 16.35 9.02
N PRO A 284 -16.45 16.65 10.04
CA PRO A 284 -17.33 15.66 10.68
C PRO A 284 -18.46 15.17 9.77
N LEU A 285 -18.72 15.87 8.65
CA LEU A 285 -19.76 15.50 7.67
C LEU A 285 -19.21 14.58 6.55
N LEU A 286 -17.91 14.30 6.52
CA LEU A 286 -17.35 13.38 5.54
C LEU A 286 -17.75 11.95 5.89
N ASP A 287 -18.50 11.31 5.01
CA ASP A 287 -18.75 9.87 5.11
C ASP A 287 -17.55 9.09 4.54
N VAL A 288 -16.64 8.71 5.43
CA VAL A 288 -15.43 7.95 5.06
C VAL A 288 -15.74 6.57 4.47
N THR A 289 -16.94 6.01 4.73
CA THR A 289 -17.32 4.71 4.17
C THR A 289 -17.64 4.81 2.68
N VAL A 290 -18.13 5.96 2.24
CA VAL A 290 -18.32 6.26 0.81
C VAL A 290 -16.95 6.36 0.11
N GLU A 291 -15.99 7.05 0.72
CA GLU A 291 -14.63 7.15 0.16
C GLU A 291 -13.96 5.77 0.10
N ALA A 292 -14.09 4.96 1.14
CA ALA A 292 -13.58 3.58 1.14
C ALA A 292 -14.15 2.73 -0.01
N ARG A 293 -15.45 2.84 -0.28
CA ARG A 293 -16.10 2.10 -1.38
C ARG A 293 -15.58 2.53 -2.76
N LYS A 294 -15.30 3.82 -2.95
CA LYS A 294 -14.69 4.32 -4.21
C LYS A 294 -13.30 3.70 -4.43
N VAL A 295 -12.49 3.61 -3.37
CA VAL A 295 -11.18 2.94 -3.44
C VAL A 295 -11.34 1.45 -3.71
N ALA A 296 -12.26 0.79 -3.02
CA ALA A 296 -12.57 -0.63 -3.23
C ALA A 296 -13.01 -0.94 -4.66
N ASP A 297 -13.88 -0.10 -5.23
CA ASP A 297 -14.38 -0.29 -6.60
C ASP A 297 -13.24 -0.15 -7.62
N PHE A 298 -12.35 0.83 -7.46
CA PHE A 298 -11.16 0.97 -8.30
C PHE A 298 -10.24 -0.25 -8.19
N LEU A 299 -9.90 -0.67 -6.98
CA LEU A 299 -9.01 -1.81 -6.74
C LEU A 299 -9.64 -3.14 -7.19
N SER A 300 -10.95 -3.29 -7.09
CA SER A 300 -11.67 -4.46 -7.63
C SER A 300 -11.45 -4.61 -9.13
N LEU A 301 -11.50 -3.52 -9.88
CA LEU A 301 -11.18 -3.51 -11.31
C LEU A 301 -9.71 -3.88 -11.60
N CYS A 302 -8.80 -3.58 -10.66
CA CYS A 302 -7.39 -3.99 -10.72
C CYS A 302 -7.15 -5.45 -10.28
N GLY A 303 -8.21 -6.19 -9.90
CA GLY A 303 -8.12 -7.59 -9.49
C GLY A 303 -7.97 -7.83 -7.99
N ALA A 304 -8.16 -6.82 -7.12
CA ALA A 304 -8.04 -6.98 -5.67
C ALA A 304 -8.93 -8.10 -5.12
N ALA A 305 -10.11 -8.31 -5.70
CA ALA A 305 -11.00 -9.41 -5.32
C ALA A 305 -10.46 -10.81 -5.69
N GLU A 306 -9.51 -10.90 -6.63
CA GLU A 306 -8.78 -12.12 -7.01
C GLU A 306 -7.58 -12.38 -6.09
N GLY A 307 -7.16 -11.36 -5.33
CA GLY A 307 -6.16 -11.46 -4.28
C GLY A 307 -6.68 -12.13 -3.00
N ASP A 308 -5.86 -12.13 -1.96
CA ASP A 308 -6.19 -12.74 -0.67
C ASP A 308 -6.52 -11.69 0.40
N PHE A 309 -5.94 -10.51 0.32
CA PHE A 309 -6.09 -9.43 1.29
C PHE A 309 -5.85 -8.06 0.66
N ILE A 310 -6.05 -6.99 1.45
CA ILE A 310 -5.65 -5.61 1.13
C ILE A 310 -4.70 -5.12 2.21
N ALA A 311 -3.62 -4.44 1.83
CA ALA A 311 -2.79 -3.70 2.78
C ALA A 311 -3.30 -2.26 2.90
N VAL A 312 -3.36 -1.76 4.12
CA VAL A 312 -3.84 -0.40 4.44
C VAL A 312 -2.77 0.30 5.26
N GLU A 313 -2.44 1.52 4.88
CA GLU A 313 -1.49 2.35 5.60
C GLU A 313 -2.19 3.29 6.59
N ALA A 314 -1.56 3.48 7.77
CA ALA A 314 -2.02 4.47 8.74
C ALA A 314 -1.29 5.81 8.61
N SER A 315 0.00 5.77 8.33
CA SER A 315 0.87 6.94 8.12
C SER A 315 2.27 6.47 7.72
N ASP A 316 2.93 7.24 6.88
CA ASP A 316 4.32 7.03 6.47
C ASP A 316 5.34 7.49 7.54
N ARG A 317 4.91 8.27 8.55
CA ARG A 317 5.75 8.80 9.66
C ARG A 317 4.97 8.94 10.96
N ASP A 318 5.72 9.10 12.06
CA ASP A 318 5.17 9.43 13.37
C ASP A 318 4.45 10.79 13.36
N ALA A 319 3.37 10.91 14.13
CA ALA A 319 2.56 12.12 14.18
C ALA A 319 3.34 13.36 14.62
N GLN A 320 4.23 13.21 15.63
CA GLN A 320 5.05 14.33 16.09
C GLN A 320 6.10 14.78 15.05
N TRP A 321 6.61 13.86 14.22
CA TRP A 321 7.50 14.26 13.13
C TRP A 321 6.83 15.29 12.24
N TYR A 322 5.58 15.05 11.85
CA TYR A 322 4.81 15.99 11.04
C TYR A 322 4.58 17.31 11.75
N GLU A 323 4.19 17.26 13.02
CA GLU A 323 3.93 18.46 13.81
C GLU A 323 5.18 19.36 13.92
N VAL A 324 6.34 18.77 14.21
CA VAL A 324 7.59 19.50 14.40
C VAL A 324 8.23 19.94 13.08
N THR A 325 8.18 19.09 12.05
CA THR A 325 8.93 19.33 10.81
C THR A 325 8.12 20.09 9.77
N THR A 326 6.82 19.85 9.70
CA THR A 326 5.95 20.44 8.68
C THR A 326 4.86 21.36 9.23
N GLY A 327 4.68 21.39 10.55
CA GLY A 327 3.58 22.12 11.20
C GLY A 327 2.20 21.51 10.97
N THR A 328 2.11 20.24 10.50
CA THR A 328 0.85 19.60 10.19
C THR A 328 0.41 18.64 11.29
N HIS A 329 -0.89 18.66 11.60
CA HIS A 329 -1.47 17.78 12.60
C HIS A 329 -1.80 16.41 11.98
N ARG A 330 -1.17 15.34 12.49
CA ARG A 330 -1.36 13.96 12.04
C ARG A 330 -1.75 12.99 13.17
N TRP A 331 -2.06 13.52 14.35
CA TRP A 331 -2.55 12.76 15.48
C TRP A 331 -3.98 12.28 15.24
N TRP A 332 -4.30 11.05 15.61
CA TRP A 332 -5.67 10.57 15.67
C TRP A 332 -6.20 10.68 17.10
N ASP A 333 -7.42 11.19 17.26
CA ASP A 333 -8.04 11.35 18.58
C ASP A 333 -8.41 9.97 19.17
N PRO A 334 -7.79 9.56 20.29
CA PRO A 334 -8.10 8.28 20.93
C PRO A 334 -9.44 8.28 21.66
N SER A 335 -10.00 9.44 21.98
CA SER A 335 -11.33 9.55 22.55
C SER A 335 -12.46 9.38 21.52
N ASN A 336 -12.13 9.53 20.25
CA ASN A 336 -13.05 9.48 19.11
C ASN A 336 -14.15 10.57 19.10
N PHE A 337 -13.96 11.67 19.83
CA PHE A 337 -14.84 12.83 19.82
C PHE A 337 -14.47 13.87 18.76
N ASN A 338 -13.17 14.01 18.49
CA ASN A 338 -12.64 14.96 17.52
C ASN A 338 -12.13 14.20 16.26
N TYR A 339 -11.82 14.96 15.22
CA TYR A 339 -11.27 14.45 13.96
C TYR A 339 -9.87 15.03 13.69
N PRO A 340 -8.98 14.26 13.09
CA PRO A 340 -9.14 12.86 12.70
C PRO A 340 -9.14 11.91 13.90
N SER A 341 -9.75 10.73 13.76
CA SER A 341 -9.93 9.78 14.87
C SER A 341 -9.66 8.34 14.47
N PHE A 342 -9.39 7.48 15.45
CA PHE A 342 -9.25 6.04 15.23
C PHE A 342 -10.54 5.41 14.71
N ARG A 343 -11.70 5.81 15.24
CA ARG A 343 -12.99 5.32 14.74
C ARG A 343 -13.20 5.62 13.27
N GLN A 344 -12.77 6.79 12.80
CA GLN A 344 -12.84 7.17 11.38
C GLN A 344 -12.00 6.21 10.51
N ALA A 345 -10.76 5.96 10.92
CA ALA A 345 -9.86 5.05 10.20
C ALA A 345 -10.37 3.60 10.19
N PHE A 346 -10.87 3.10 11.32
CA PHE A 346 -11.47 1.76 11.37
C PHE A 346 -12.78 1.66 10.59
N SER A 347 -13.60 2.71 10.55
CA SER A 347 -14.80 2.74 9.71
C SER A 347 -14.47 2.69 8.23
N TRP A 348 -13.43 3.42 7.81
CA TRP A 348 -12.95 3.39 6.43
C TRP A 348 -12.43 2.00 6.05
N SER A 349 -11.53 1.41 6.85
CA SER A 349 -10.93 0.10 6.54
C SER A 349 -11.95 -1.03 6.56
N LYS A 350 -12.95 -0.95 7.46
CA LYS A 350 -14.08 -1.89 7.49
C LYS A 350 -14.89 -1.83 6.20
N ALA A 351 -15.32 -0.64 5.79
CA ALA A 351 -16.11 -0.46 4.57
C ALA A 351 -15.34 -0.89 3.30
N LEU A 352 -14.03 -0.65 3.27
CA LEU A 352 -13.14 -1.16 2.22
C LEU A 352 -13.18 -2.69 2.15
N SER A 353 -12.97 -3.35 3.29
CA SER A 353 -12.97 -4.81 3.40
C SER A 353 -14.30 -5.44 3.02
N GLU A 354 -15.39 -4.88 3.52
CA GLU A 354 -16.76 -5.34 3.21
C GLU A 354 -17.07 -5.21 1.73
N ARG A 355 -16.68 -4.10 1.10
CA ARG A 355 -16.93 -3.85 -0.32
C ARG A 355 -16.13 -4.81 -1.23
N LEU A 356 -14.90 -5.15 -0.86
CA LEU A 356 -14.04 -6.07 -1.60
C LEU A 356 -14.29 -7.55 -1.26
N GLY A 357 -14.93 -7.85 -0.13
CA GLY A 357 -15.02 -9.19 0.41
C GLY A 357 -13.67 -9.76 0.83
N LYS A 358 -12.71 -8.92 1.22
CA LYS A 358 -11.34 -9.29 1.60
C LYS A 358 -10.97 -8.68 2.95
N PRO A 359 -10.23 -9.43 3.81
CA PRO A 359 -9.68 -8.85 5.02
C PRO A 359 -8.55 -7.88 4.70
N HIS A 360 -8.28 -6.96 5.62
CA HIS A 360 -7.15 -6.04 5.46
C HIS A 360 -6.05 -6.27 6.49
N LEU A 361 -4.83 -5.86 6.12
CA LEU A 361 -3.65 -5.79 6.98
C LEU A 361 -3.28 -4.32 7.20
N TRP A 362 -3.25 -3.89 8.44
CA TRP A 362 -2.63 -2.62 8.79
C TRP A 362 -1.12 -2.74 8.62
N TRP A 363 -0.58 -1.95 7.71
CA TRP A 363 0.81 -1.99 7.32
C TRP A 363 1.52 -0.68 7.69
N GLN A 364 2.81 -0.79 7.99
CA GLN A 364 3.68 0.35 8.27
C GLN A 364 3.19 1.23 9.44
N LEU A 365 2.53 0.61 10.43
CA LEU A 365 2.09 1.34 11.61
C LEU A 365 3.29 1.98 12.33
N PRO A 366 3.24 3.28 12.66
CA PRO A 366 4.29 3.95 13.42
C PRO A 366 4.56 3.27 14.76
N VAL A 367 5.83 3.22 15.15
CA VAL A 367 6.29 2.63 16.44
C VAL A 367 6.65 3.66 17.49
N GLY A 368 6.51 4.93 17.20
CA GLY A 368 6.64 6.00 18.20
C GLY A 368 5.69 5.79 19.37
N ASN A 369 6.05 6.33 20.51
CA ASN A 369 5.23 6.30 21.71
C ASN A 369 5.35 7.62 22.48
N MET A 370 4.40 7.87 23.39
CA MET A 370 4.30 9.16 24.08
C MET A 370 5.49 9.50 24.98
N SER A 371 6.38 8.52 25.28
CA SER A 371 7.59 8.72 26.08
C SER A 371 8.80 9.17 25.25
N MET A 372 8.69 9.23 23.93
CA MET A 372 9.79 9.61 23.05
C MET A 372 10.15 11.10 23.21
N PRO A 373 11.46 11.45 23.08
CA PRO A 373 11.92 12.82 23.31
C PRO A 373 11.53 13.81 22.19
N GLY A 374 11.08 13.34 21.02
CA GLY A 374 10.76 14.19 19.87
C GLY A 374 12.00 14.60 19.08
N THR A 375 12.92 13.67 18.86
CA THR A 375 14.14 13.85 18.07
C THR A 375 14.22 12.84 16.93
N TRP A 376 15.18 13.00 16.03
CA TRP A 376 15.45 12.09 14.93
C TRP A 376 15.41 10.62 15.36
N GLU A 377 14.62 9.80 14.65
CA GLU A 377 14.34 8.37 14.94
C GLU A 377 13.67 8.10 16.31
N ARG A 378 13.23 9.11 17.04
CA ARG A 378 12.63 8.99 18.38
C ARG A 378 11.46 9.96 18.56
N TRP A 379 10.48 9.87 17.66
CA TRP A 379 9.30 10.72 17.64
C TRP A 379 8.15 10.13 18.44
N ARG A 380 7.24 10.98 18.91
CA ARG A 380 6.01 10.54 19.56
C ARG A 380 4.96 10.16 18.54
N ASP A 381 4.21 9.10 18.87
CA ASP A 381 3.00 8.69 18.17
C ASP A 381 2.07 7.96 19.13
N ASN A 382 0.77 7.98 18.89
CA ASN A 382 -0.23 7.32 19.73
C ASN A 382 -0.84 6.06 19.07
N ARG A 383 -0.47 5.76 17.84
CA ARG A 383 -1.07 4.65 17.10
C ARG A 383 -0.66 3.30 17.66
N LEU A 384 0.61 3.09 17.97
CA LEU A 384 1.07 1.83 18.53
C LEU A 384 0.27 1.44 19.78
N ASP A 385 0.17 2.35 20.74
CA ASP A 385 -0.56 2.07 21.98
C ASP A 385 -2.03 1.82 21.72
N TYR A 386 -2.69 2.61 20.90
CA TYR A 386 -4.11 2.44 20.61
C TYR A 386 -4.39 1.08 19.94
N PHE A 387 -3.59 0.66 18.97
CA PHE A 387 -3.77 -0.63 18.29
C PHE A 387 -3.59 -1.82 19.23
N PHE A 388 -2.68 -1.72 20.20
CA PHE A 388 -2.50 -2.76 21.22
C PHE A 388 -3.56 -2.71 22.34
N ASP A 389 -4.13 -1.56 22.62
CA ASP A 389 -5.20 -1.41 23.61
C ASP A 389 -6.58 -1.80 23.03
N HIS A 390 -6.75 -1.71 21.70
CA HIS A 390 -8.01 -1.96 21.01
C HIS A 390 -7.87 -2.94 19.83
N PRO A 391 -7.23 -4.10 20.00
CA PRO A 391 -7.09 -5.09 18.92
C PRO A 391 -8.43 -5.71 18.51
N ASP A 392 -9.45 -5.63 19.36
CA ASP A 392 -10.83 -5.98 19.07
C ASP A 392 -11.43 -5.12 17.96
N GLN A 393 -11.08 -3.82 17.91
CA GLN A 393 -11.54 -2.92 16.83
C GLN A 393 -10.88 -3.30 15.49
N VAL A 394 -9.62 -3.74 15.49
CA VAL A 394 -8.96 -4.30 14.31
C VAL A 394 -9.74 -5.51 13.79
N ALA A 395 -10.05 -6.46 14.68
CA ALA A 395 -10.83 -7.66 14.33
C ALA A 395 -12.25 -7.32 13.84
N ALA A 396 -12.93 -6.37 14.51
CA ALA A 396 -14.28 -5.93 14.16
C ALA A 396 -14.34 -5.20 12.80
N ALA A 397 -13.23 -4.61 12.36
CA ALA A 397 -13.08 -3.99 11.05
C ALA A 397 -12.61 -4.97 9.96
N HIS A 398 -12.57 -6.27 10.22
CA HIS A 398 -12.03 -7.32 9.34
C HIS A 398 -10.51 -7.29 9.15
N GLY A 399 -9.78 -6.61 10.02
CA GLY A 399 -8.34 -6.66 10.05
C GLY A 399 -7.83 -8.04 10.49
N PHE A 400 -6.90 -8.62 9.73
CA PHE A 400 -6.29 -9.91 10.10
C PHE A 400 -4.91 -9.75 10.73
N GLY A 401 -4.33 -8.53 10.72
CA GLY A 401 -3.04 -8.28 11.31
C GLY A 401 -2.69 -6.79 11.36
N MET A 402 -1.72 -6.49 12.20
CA MET A 402 -1.12 -5.18 12.39
C MET A 402 0.40 -5.33 12.36
N VAL A 403 1.05 -4.72 11.37
CA VAL A 403 2.51 -4.76 11.22
C VAL A 403 3.11 -3.37 11.31
N PHE A 404 4.09 -3.26 12.17
CA PHE A 404 4.71 -2.02 12.62
C PHE A 404 6.07 -1.81 11.96
N GLY A 405 6.44 -0.56 11.73
CA GLY A 405 7.77 -0.27 11.21
C GLY A 405 7.88 1.09 10.56
N ALA A 406 9.12 1.54 10.39
CA ALA A 406 9.41 2.79 9.72
C ALA A 406 9.22 2.68 8.20
N GLY A 407 8.48 3.62 7.62
CA GLY A 407 8.34 3.80 6.17
C GLY A 407 9.46 4.65 5.61
N MET A 408 9.85 5.68 6.34
CA MET A 408 10.83 6.67 5.88
C MET A 408 12.02 6.76 6.83
N GLU A 409 13.13 7.30 6.30
CA GLU A 409 14.31 7.59 7.10
C GLU A 409 14.00 8.63 8.20
N GLY A 410 14.64 8.47 9.35
CA GLY A 410 14.46 9.36 10.51
C GLY A 410 13.19 9.14 11.31
N GLN A 411 12.36 8.20 10.92
CA GLN A 411 11.19 7.76 11.68
C GLN A 411 11.60 6.84 12.83
N THR A 412 10.80 6.82 13.91
CA THR A 412 10.98 5.86 15.00
C THR A 412 10.83 4.43 14.46
N ASN A 413 11.74 3.56 14.86
CA ASN A 413 11.74 2.17 14.43
C ASN A 413 11.90 1.23 15.64
N PRO A 414 11.70 -0.09 15.49
CA PRO A 414 11.78 -1.02 16.62
C PRO A 414 13.11 -1.05 17.38
N SER A 415 14.20 -0.50 16.79
CA SER A 415 15.50 -0.40 17.46
C SER A 415 15.67 0.91 18.24
N THR A 416 14.87 1.93 17.96
CA THR A 416 15.01 3.29 18.52
C THR A 416 13.84 3.71 19.41
N ASP A 417 12.77 2.93 19.49
CA ASP A 417 11.55 3.16 20.26
C ASP A 417 11.69 2.92 21.78
N GLY A 418 12.90 2.62 22.26
CA GLY A 418 13.16 2.27 23.67
C GLY A 418 12.60 0.90 24.06
N GLY A 419 12.39 0.01 23.11
CA GLY A 419 11.86 -1.34 23.31
C GLY A 419 10.36 -1.37 23.62
N HIS A 420 9.63 -0.30 23.34
CA HIS A 420 8.20 -0.20 23.65
C HIS A 420 7.39 -1.17 22.82
N PHE A 421 7.59 -1.22 21.49
CA PHE A 421 6.95 -2.18 20.60
C PHE A 421 7.16 -3.63 21.07
N LEU A 422 8.39 -3.98 21.44
CA LEU A 422 8.70 -5.31 21.94
C LEU A 422 7.94 -5.64 23.23
N ARG A 423 7.86 -4.71 24.18
CA ARG A 423 7.11 -4.90 25.43
C ARG A 423 5.62 -5.08 25.18
N ARG A 424 5.02 -4.24 24.33
CA ARG A 424 3.59 -4.33 23.94
C ARG A 424 3.29 -5.66 23.24
N SER A 425 4.14 -6.08 22.31
CA SER A 425 4.02 -7.35 21.61
C SER A 425 4.09 -8.54 22.55
N LYS A 426 5.06 -8.55 23.49
CA LYS A 426 5.15 -9.61 24.53
C LYS A 426 3.88 -9.68 25.37
N ALA A 427 3.35 -8.56 25.82
CA ALA A 427 2.10 -8.52 26.59
C ALA A 427 0.92 -9.05 25.77
N TYR A 428 0.79 -8.65 24.51
CA TYR A 428 -0.24 -9.15 23.61
C TYR A 428 -0.21 -10.68 23.47
N PHE A 429 0.96 -11.25 23.20
CA PHE A 429 1.12 -12.70 23.05
C PHE A 429 0.90 -13.46 24.36
N SER A 430 1.35 -12.91 25.48
CA SER A 430 1.13 -13.52 26.81
C SER A 430 -0.35 -13.52 27.20
N GLY A 431 -1.13 -12.56 26.73
CA GLY A 431 -2.58 -12.50 26.89
C GLY A 431 -3.35 -13.44 25.94
N GLY A 432 -2.66 -14.21 25.09
CA GLY A 432 -3.28 -15.10 24.09
C GLY A 432 -3.61 -14.42 22.77
N GLY A 433 -3.50 -13.10 22.68
CA GLY A 433 -3.83 -12.28 21.51
C GLY A 433 -5.34 -12.14 21.28
N GLN A 434 -5.72 -11.27 20.35
CA GLN A 434 -7.11 -11.01 19.98
C GLN A 434 -7.59 -12.07 18.96
N PRO A 435 -8.66 -12.83 19.23
CA PRO A 435 -9.29 -13.68 18.22
C PRO A 435 -9.69 -12.88 16.99
N SER A 436 -9.52 -13.49 15.82
CA SER A 436 -9.74 -12.80 14.52
C SER A 436 -11.19 -12.38 14.27
N CYS A 437 -12.12 -12.97 15.00
CA CYS A 437 -13.54 -12.69 14.83
C CYS A 437 -14.17 -12.40 16.19
N PRO A 438 -14.91 -11.31 16.33
CA PRO A 438 -15.70 -11.07 17.52
C PRO A 438 -16.63 -12.26 17.81
N SER A 439 -16.82 -12.56 19.10
CA SER A 439 -17.80 -13.57 19.54
C SER A 439 -19.19 -13.18 19.05
N GLY A 440 -19.85 -14.05 18.26
CA GLY A 440 -21.19 -13.81 17.70
C GLY A 440 -21.28 -13.68 16.19
N LEU A 441 -20.15 -13.64 15.46
CA LEU A 441 -20.18 -13.70 14.00
C LEU A 441 -20.29 -15.15 13.52
N SER A 442 -21.28 -15.45 12.67
CA SER A 442 -21.45 -16.77 12.07
C SER A 442 -20.32 -17.08 11.07
N GLU A 443 -20.03 -18.36 10.89
CA GLU A 443 -19.12 -18.80 9.81
C GLU A 443 -19.75 -18.46 8.46
N ALA A 444 -18.97 -17.79 7.60
CA ALA A 444 -19.31 -17.74 6.18
C ALA A 444 -19.18 -19.16 5.63
N ARG A 445 -20.30 -19.73 5.17
CA ARG A 445 -20.32 -21.03 4.49
C ARG A 445 -19.86 -20.87 3.04
#